data_8ef4fb9163a522c70324e866667d1c9b
#
_entry.id   8ef4fb9163a522c70324e866667d1c9b
#
_cell.length_a   1.000
_cell.length_b   1.000
_cell.length_c   1.000
_cell.angle_alpha   90.00
_cell.angle_beta   90.00
_cell.angle_gamma   90.00
#
_symmetry.space_group_name_H-M   'P 1'
#
loop_
_entity.id
_entity.type
_entity.pdbx_description
1 polymer ?
#
loop_
_entity_poly.entity_id
_entity_poly.type
_entity_poly.pdbx_seq_one_letter_code
_entity_poly.pdbx_strand_id
1 'polypeptide(L)'
;MENRFNDSIKRASRGRILSPALALSLGFGLFAPNGLTVFGQQAPEGAIISGSQAPAPAIASGEKETKERGPETSAQLPSPAELSRVFINVAKRVKPAVVQINIVAGGIRQTGDDESYESPPSGSPSDQPLNPVQSQSPYARRGTGSGVIVSPDGYILTNNHVAGPASDIKVRLYDGREFRARRIGVDAETDLALIKIEAQNLPYATLGDSSRLEQGEWVIALGSPFGLDQTMTAGIVSATGRQFGGTYDNYIQTDASINPGNSGGPLISMSGEVIGINTMIYSRSGGSEGIGFSVPSNIARKVQEQLIRNGRVSRGYLGISLQDSETAGGGALVAEVTNGGPASSAGLRNGDRIVEFDGRMVKSTKQLTELIADTPAGKAVKLKFLRDGREQSASITPAERPGRRVANSQQAPAPYGRQPQPYGRPPQP
;
A
#
# COMPACT_ATOMS: atom_id res chain seq x y z
N MET A 1 8.59 -21.32 -67.27
CA MET A 1 7.31 -20.86 -67.80
C MET A 1 6.87 -19.74 -66.84
N GLU A 2 7.39 -18.55 -67.08
CA GLU A 2 6.79 -17.47 -67.90
C GLU A 2 5.40 -17.13 -67.41
N ASN A 3 5.31 -15.93 -66.83
CA ASN A 3 5.09 -14.62 -67.41
C ASN A 3 3.68 -14.08 -67.27
N ARG A 4 3.65 -12.84 -66.86
CA ARG A 4 2.86 -11.67 -67.31
C ARG A 4 1.57 -11.40 -66.56
N PHE A 5 1.18 -10.19 -66.20
CA PHE A 5 1.26 -8.79 -66.69
C PHE A 5 0.81 -7.89 -65.57
N ASN A 6 1.41 -6.89 -65.14
CA ASN A 6 1.72 -5.52 -65.61
C ASN A 6 0.51 -4.65 -66.00
N ASP A 7 0.51 -3.46 -65.36
CA ASP A 7 0.01 -2.18 -65.82
C ASP A 7 -1.50 -1.88 -65.92
N SER A 8 -1.83 -0.81 -65.17
CA SER A 8 -2.49 0.43 -65.69
C SER A 8 -2.61 1.46 -64.58
N ILE A 9 -1.75 2.44 -64.53
CA ILE A 9 -1.71 3.73 -65.26
C ILE A 9 -2.79 4.74 -64.76
N LYS A 10 -2.25 5.76 -64.09
CA LYS A 10 -2.37 7.22 -64.24
C LYS A 10 -3.66 7.85 -64.82
N ARG A 11 -4.16 8.86 -64.10
CA ARG A 11 -4.44 10.27 -64.47
C ARG A 11 -5.17 10.95 -63.36
N ALA A 12 -4.66 11.95 -62.67
CA ALA A 12 -4.40 13.35 -63.08
C ALA A 12 -5.66 14.21 -63.26
N SER A 13 -5.87 15.16 -62.36
CA SER A 13 -6.22 16.58 -62.65
C SER A 13 -6.24 17.31 -61.33
N ARG A 14 -5.41 18.17 -61.05
CA ARG A 14 -5.25 19.63 -61.20
C ARG A 14 -6.55 20.42 -60.94
N GLY A 15 -6.51 21.25 -59.88
CA GLY A 15 -7.43 22.33 -59.58
C GLY A 15 -6.98 23.03 -58.29
N ARG A 16 -6.10 23.98 -58.39
CA ARG A 16 -6.05 25.44 -58.18
C ARG A 16 -6.72 25.88 -56.86
N ILE A 17 -5.87 26.30 -55.89
CA ILE A 17 -5.58 27.68 -55.43
C ILE A 17 -6.83 28.53 -55.19
N LEU A 18 -6.98 28.94 -53.91
CA LEU A 18 -7.24 30.32 -53.47
C LEU A 18 -7.22 30.38 -51.94
N SER A 19 -6.21 31.02 -51.39
CA SER A 19 -6.28 31.75 -50.12
C SER A 19 -7.11 33.01 -50.31
N PRO A 20 -7.77 33.47 -49.25
CA PRO A 20 -7.33 34.76 -48.77
C PRO A 20 -7.12 34.76 -47.22
N ALA A 21 -6.09 35.46 -46.86
CA ALA A 21 -5.86 36.00 -45.54
C ALA A 21 -6.98 36.97 -45.15
N LEU A 22 -7.52 36.84 -43.97
CA LEU A 22 -8.21 37.94 -43.30
C LEU A 22 -7.73 38.01 -41.86
N ALA A 23 -6.94 39.06 -41.60
CA ALA A 23 -6.61 39.49 -40.25
C ALA A 23 -7.82 40.20 -39.66
N LEU A 24 -8.15 39.88 -38.41
CA LEU A 24 -8.84 40.82 -37.52
C LEU A 24 -8.48 40.48 -36.06
N SER A 25 -7.66 41.28 -35.50
CA SER A 25 -7.70 42.16 -34.32
C SER A 25 -8.26 41.55 -33.03
N LEU A 26 -7.35 41.43 -32.08
CA LEU A 26 -7.37 42.00 -30.73
C LEU A 26 -8.71 41.91 -29.95
N GLY A 27 -8.71 41.06 -28.98
CA GLY A 27 -9.62 41.07 -27.85
C GLY A 27 -8.91 40.52 -26.62
N PHE A 28 -8.04 41.33 -26.01
CA PHE A 28 -7.51 41.04 -24.65
C PHE A 28 -8.66 41.23 -23.66
N GLY A 29 -9.22 40.13 -23.20
CA GLY A 29 -10.11 40.07 -22.04
C GLY A 29 -9.32 39.69 -20.82
N LEU A 30 -8.83 40.65 -20.06
CA LEU A 30 -8.35 40.49 -18.72
C LEU A 30 -9.50 40.02 -17.82
N PHE A 31 -9.49 38.78 -17.40
CA PHE A 31 -10.26 38.34 -16.22
C PHE A 31 -9.33 38.43 -15.00
N ALA A 32 -9.57 39.46 -14.20
CA ALA A 32 -9.00 39.60 -12.86
C ALA A 32 -9.68 38.63 -11.91
N PRO A 33 -8.96 37.90 -11.05
CA PRO A 33 -9.59 37.15 -9.96
C PRO A 33 -10.00 38.10 -8.83
N ASN A 34 -11.22 37.92 -8.36
CA ASN A 34 -11.88 38.68 -7.32
C ASN A 34 -11.03 38.77 -6.05
N GLY A 35 -10.79 40.00 -5.64
CA GLY A 35 -10.07 40.36 -4.44
C GLY A 35 -10.82 39.99 -3.17
N LEU A 36 -10.03 39.50 -2.24
CA LEU A 36 -10.40 39.37 -0.83
C LEU A 36 -10.42 40.77 -0.23
N THR A 37 -11.60 41.26 0.09
CA THR A 37 -11.77 42.53 0.82
C THR A 37 -11.46 42.30 2.29
N VAL A 38 -10.31 42.77 2.73
CA VAL A 38 -9.98 42.86 4.16
C VAL A 38 -10.64 44.14 4.68
N PHE A 39 -11.64 44.01 5.57
CA PHE A 39 -12.19 45.11 6.33
C PHE A 39 -11.17 45.57 7.36
N GLY A 40 -10.51 46.70 7.10
CA GLY A 40 -9.76 47.45 8.10
C GLY A 40 -10.71 48.28 8.95
N GLN A 41 -10.84 47.93 10.20
CA GLN A 41 -11.42 48.85 11.21
C GLN A 41 -10.36 49.87 11.63
N GLN A 42 -10.65 51.13 11.37
CA GLN A 42 -9.94 52.27 11.91
C GLN A 42 -10.17 52.33 13.44
N ALA A 43 -9.11 52.33 14.22
CA ALA A 43 -9.14 52.67 15.63
C ALA A 43 -9.12 54.19 15.82
N PRO A 44 -9.83 54.75 16.82
CA PRO A 44 -9.82 56.20 17.11
C PRO A 44 -8.51 56.58 17.80
N GLU A 45 -7.98 57.73 17.37
CA GLU A 45 -6.90 58.45 18.05
C GLU A 45 -7.30 58.89 19.44
N GLY A 46 -6.39 58.74 20.41
CA GLY A 46 -6.34 59.54 21.61
C GLY A 46 -6.56 58.82 22.95
N ALA A 47 -5.47 58.22 23.48
CA ALA A 47 -5.25 58.17 24.93
C ALA A 47 -3.76 57.91 25.22
N ILE A 48 -3.06 58.93 25.65
CA ILE A 48 -1.70 58.86 26.21
C ILE A 48 -1.85 58.26 27.61
N ILE A 49 -1.42 57.00 27.81
CA ILE A 49 -1.21 56.45 29.15
C ILE A 49 0.28 56.11 29.28
N SER A 50 0.95 56.95 30.11
CA SER A 50 2.24 56.67 30.68
C SER A 50 2.16 55.39 31.52
N GLY A 51 2.82 54.31 31.07
CA GLY A 51 2.90 53.05 31.78
C GLY A 51 4.35 52.56 31.82
N SER A 52 4.85 52.56 33.01
CA SER A 52 6.13 52.07 33.52
C SER A 52 6.64 50.82 32.78
N GLN A 53 7.82 50.91 32.16
CA GLN A 53 8.61 49.79 31.67
C GLN A 53 9.17 49.01 32.86
N ALA A 54 8.73 47.75 32.99
CA ALA A 54 9.45 46.78 33.81
C ALA A 54 10.77 46.39 33.09
N PRO A 55 11.90 46.26 33.80
CA PRO A 55 13.17 45.93 33.18
C PRO A 55 13.15 44.47 32.73
N ALA A 56 13.59 44.23 31.48
CA ALA A 56 13.88 42.90 30.96
C ALA A 56 14.99 42.23 31.80
N PRO A 57 14.93 40.91 32.03
CA PRO A 57 15.99 40.22 32.76
C PRO A 57 17.30 40.29 31.97
N ALA A 58 18.35 40.82 32.64
CA ALA A 58 19.70 40.88 32.14
C ALA A 58 20.21 39.46 31.82
N ILE A 59 20.54 39.21 30.53
CA ILE A 59 21.28 38.04 30.13
C ILE A 59 22.71 38.22 30.61
N ALA A 60 23.11 37.47 31.63
CA ALA A 60 24.49 37.44 32.12
C ALA A 60 25.41 36.99 30.97
N SER A 61 26.26 37.90 30.50
CA SER A 61 27.36 37.58 29.62
C SER A 61 28.43 36.79 30.38
N GLY A 62 28.22 35.46 30.43
CA GLY A 62 29.28 34.55 30.80
C GLY A 62 30.19 34.37 29.62
N GLU A 63 31.34 35.01 29.62
CA GLU A 63 32.47 34.63 28.77
C GLU A 63 32.83 33.16 29.05
N LYS A 64 32.31 32.28 28.21
CA LYS A 64 32.82 30.92 28.07
C LYS A 64 33.93 30.95 27.03
N GLU A 65 35.16 30.69 27.47
CA GLU A 65 36.26 30.33 26.61
C GLU A 65 35.78 29.48 25.44
N THR A 66 35.85 30.04 24.25
CA THR A 66 35.71 29.31 23.00
C THR A 66 36.92 28.40 22.85
N LYS A 67 36.80 27.19 23.38
CA LYS A 67 37.64 26.09 22.99
C LYS A 67 37.44 25.96 21.47
N GLU A 68 38.47 26.32 20.68
CA GLU A 68 38.51 26.07 19.24
C GLU A 68 38.13 24.59 19.01
N ARG A 69 36.93 24.37 18.50
CA ARG A 69 36.58 23.12 17.86
C ARG A 69 37.48 23.02 16.65
N GLY A 70 38.38 22.06 16.67
CA GLY A 70 39.13 21.67 15.48
C GLY A 70 38.17 21.48 14.29
N PRO A 71 38.66 21.53 13.05
CA PRO A 71 37.81 21.51 11.88
C PRO A 71 36.87 20.30 11.98
N GLU A 72 35.57 20.58 12.21
CA GLU A 72 34.53 19.57 12.02
C GLU A 72 34.72 19.12 10.57
N THR A 73 35.14 17.88 10.37
CA THR A 73 35.21 17.26 9.05
C THR A 73 33.81 17.37 8.49
N SER A 74 33.57 18.38 7.66
CA SER A 74 32.31 18.54 6.96
C SER A 74 32.12 17.24 6.16
N ALA A 75 31.20 16.38 6.60
CA ALA A 75 30.85 15.17 5.86
C ALA A 75 30.47 15.65 4.45
N GLN A 76 31.36 15.42 3.51
CA GLN A 76 31.17 15.81 2.11
C GLN A 76 29.96 15.05 1.61
N LEU A 77 28.91 15.77 1.21
CA LEU A 77 27.72 15.14 0.62
C LEU A 77 28.17 14.34 -0.62
N PRO A 78 27.65 13.13 -0.82
CA PRO A 78 27.99 12.32 -1.98
C PRO A 78 27.64 13.09 -3.27
N SER A 79 28.50 13.01 -4.26
CA SER A 79 28.23 13.58 -5.57
C SER A 79 27.02 12.87 -6.23
N PRO A 80 26.31 13.51 -7.17
CA PRO A 80 25.22 12.88 -7.90
C PRO A 80 25.62 11.57 -8.59
N ALA A 81 26.86 11.46 -9.04
CA ALA A 81 27.39 10.24 -9.66
C ALA A 81 27.58 9.11 -8.65
N GLU A 82 28.04 9.42 -7.44
CA GLU A 82 28.17 8.45 -6.34
C GLU A 82 26.81 7.96 -5.90
N LEU A 83 25.85 8.86 -5.72
CA LEU A 83 24.48 8.49 -5.38
C LEU A 83 23.88 7.58 -6.46
N SER A 84 24.01 7.92 -7.74
CA SER A 84 23.56 7.08 -8.85
C SER A 84 24.18 5.68 -8.82
N ARG A 85 25.46 5.56 -8.48
CA ARG A 85 26.14 4.26 -8.36
C ARG A 85 25.56 3.40 -7.24
N VAL A 86 25.15 4.00 -6.12
CA VAL A 86 24.49 3.28 -5.03
C VAL A 86 23.19 2.65 -5.53
N PHE A 87 22.32 3.42 -6.19
CA PHE A 87 21.08 2.89 -6.79
C PHE A 87 21.36 1.74 -7.78
N ILE A 88 22.32 1.92 -8.68
CA ILE A 88 22.70 0.90 -9.67
C ILE A 88 23.18 -0.38 -8.98
N ASN A 89 24.01 -0.25 -7.95
CA ASN A 89 24.57 -1.41 -7.25
C ASN A 89 23.50 -2.17 -6.45
N VAL A 90 22.61 -1.46 -5.77
CA VAL A 90 21.46 -2.06 -5.06
C VAL A 90 20.56 -2.80 -6.05
N ALA A 91 20.20 -2.16 -7.16
CA ALA A 91 19.37 -2.77 -8.19
C ALA A 91 20.03 -4.04 -8.76
N LYS A 92 21.31 -4.00 -9.13
CA LYS A 92 22.04 -5.17 -9.67
C LYS A 92 22.05 -6.34 -8.69
N ARG A 93 22.15 -6.07 -7.38
CA ARG A 93 22.17 -7.10 -6.35
C ARG A 93 20.81 -7.76 -6.14
N VAL A 94 19.73 -6.99 -6.19
CA VAL A 94 18.39 -7.47 -5.81
C VAL A 94 17.55 -7.94 -7.00
N LYS A 95 17.73 -7.33 -8.18
CA LYS A 95 17.01 -7.74 -9.40
C LYS A 95 16.98 -9.25 -9.64
N PRO A 96 18.07 -10.02 -9.49
CA PRO A 96 18.01 -11.47 -9.71
C PRO A 96 17.04 -12.22 -8.81
N ALA A 97 16.67 -11.66 -7.65
CA ALA A 97 15.69 -12.23 -6.75
C ALA A 97 14.23 -11.82 -7.05
N VAL A 98 14.00 -10.85 -7.95
CA VAL A 98 12.65 -10.40 -8.32
C VAL A 98 12.13 -11.22 -9.48
N VAL A 99 10.91 -11.69 -9.35
CA VAL A 99 10.28 -12.58 -10.33
C VAL A 99 8.98 -12.01 -10.86
N GLN A 100 8.62 -12.41 -12.07
CA GLN A 100 7.30 -12.23 -12.63
C GLN A 100 6.41 -13.40 -12.22
N ILE A 101 5.17 -13.10 -11.86
CA ILE A 101 4.14 -14.09 -11.53
C ILE A 101 3.01 -13.94 -12.53
N ASN A 102 2.76 -14.98 -13.30
CA ASN A 102 1.63 -15.10 -14.21
C ASN A 102 0.62 -16.07 -13.62
N ILE A 103 -0.63 -15.67 -13.53
CA ILE A 103 -1.69 -16.50 -12.97
C ILE A 103 -2.81 -16.75 -13.97
N VAL A 104 -3.45 -17.89 -13.78
CA VAL A 104 -4.75 -18.20 -14.35
C VAL A 104 -5.71 -18.37 -13.17
N ALA A 105 -6.70 -17.49 -13.05
CA ALA A 105 -7.77 -17.67 -12.07
C ALA A 105 -8.82 -18.62 -12.68
N GLY A 106 -9.11 -19.73 -11.98
CA GLY A 106 -10.05 -20.73 -12.47
C GLY A 106 -11.46 -20.19 -12.60
N GLY A 107 -12.06 -20.29 -13.78
CA GLY A 107 -13.49 -20.37 -13.92
C GLY A 107 -13.96 -21.68 -13.30
N ILE A 108 -15.13 -21.69 -12.67
CA ILE A 108 -15.81 -22.90 -12.17
C ILE A 108 -15.89 -23.87 -13.35
N ARG A 109 -15.20 -25.01 -13.28
CA ARG A 109 -15.49 -26.13 -14.17
C ARG A 109 -16.93 -26.58 -13.85
N GLN A 110 -17.87 -26.18 -14.67
CA GLN A 110 -19.07 -26.97 -14.82
C GLN A 110 -18.65 -28.27 -15.50
N THR A 111 -18.63 -29.35 -14.74
CA THR A 111 -18.64 -30.70 -15.29
C THR A 111 -20.04 -30.91 -15.88
N GLY A 112 -20.14 -30.77 -17.17
CA GLY A 112 -21.34 -31.03 -17.95
C GLY A 112 -20.89 -31.18 -19.38
N ASP A 113 -20.85 -32.45 -19.82
CA ASP A 113 -20.65 -32.83 -21.20
C ASP A 113 -21.72 -32.14 -22.05
N ASP A 114 -21.33 -31.26 -22.95
CA ASP A 114 -22.01 -31.14 -24.25
C ASP A 114 -21.11 -30.39 -25.25
N GLU A 115 -20.75 -31.12 -26.29
CA GLU A 115 -20.10 -30.59 -27.49
C GLU A 115 -21.19 -30.01 -28.39
N SER A 116 -21.19 -28.68 -28.58
CA SER A 116 -21.69 -28.06 -29.81
C SER A 116 -21.18 -26.63 -29.94
N TYR A 117 -20.17 -26.44 -30.78
CA TYR A 117 -19.72 -25.13 -31.24
C TYR A 117 -20.68 -24.62 -32.31
N GLU A 118 -21.52 -23.63 -31.97
CA GLU A 118 -22.12 -22.74 -32.97
C GLU A 118 -21.41 -21.36 -32.91
N SER A 119 -20.89 -20.96 -34.06
CA SER A 119 -20.28 -19.66 -34.29
C SER A 119 -21.34 -18.56 -34.27
N PRO A 120 -21.12 -17.38 -33.66
CA PRO A 120 -22.08 -16.29 -33.74
C PRO A 120 -22.05 -15.60 -35.11
N PRO A 121 -23.20 -15.11 -35.60
CA PRO A 121 -23.31 -14.46 -36.89
C PRO A 121 -22.71 -13.06 -36.89
N SER A 122 -22.04 -12.73 -38.00
CA SER A 122 -21.46 -11.44 -38.30
C SER A 122 -22.57 -10.39 -38.52
N GLY A 123 -22.64 -9.37 -37.67
CA GLY A 123 -23.51 -8.22 -37.80
C GLY A 123 -22.77 -6.93 -37.46
N SER A 124 -22.96 -5.94 -38.30
CA SER A 124 -22.31 -4.63 -38.48
C SER A 124 -22.21 -3.73 -37.23
N PRO A 125 -21.28 -2.74 -37.25
CA PRO A 125 -20.98 -1.89 -36.10
C PRO A 125 -22.03 -0.79 -35.91
N SER A 126 -22.58 -0.64 -34.73
CA SER A 126 -23.33 0.54 -34.30
C SER A 126 -22.60 1.20 -33.13
N ASP A 127 -22.34 2.50 -33.33
CA ASP A 127 -21.77 3.42 -32.34
C ASP A 127 -22.64 3.48 -31.07
N GLN A 128 -22.15 2.89 -29.98
CA GLN A 128 -22.64 3.19 -28.65
C GLN A 128 -21.44 3.40 -27.68
N PRO A 129 -21.53 4.36 -26.76
CA PRO A 129 -20.45 4.64 -25.82
C PRO A 129 -20.22 3.43 -24.90
N LEU A 130 -18.95 3.04 -24.78
CA LEU A 130 -18.49 1.90 -23.98
C LEU A 130 -18.80 2.15 -22.49
N ASN A 131 -19.92 1.67 -22.02
CA ASN A 131 -20.08 1.34 -20.61
C ASN A 131 -19.15 0.16 -20.28
N PRO A 132 -18.43 0.16 -19.17
CA PRO A 132 -17.67 -1.01 -18.72
C PRO A 132 -18.68 -2.08 -18.26
N VAL A 133 -19.23 -2.82 -19.20
CA VAL A 133 -20.00 -4.02 -18.92
C VAL A 133 -19.04 -5.02 -18.30
N GLN A 134 -19.30 -5.37 -17.05
CA GLN A 134 -18.70 -6.53 -16.40
C GLN A 134 -18.99 -7.76 -17.26
N SER A 135 -18.05 -8.07 -18.12
CA SER A 135 -18.05 -9.27 -18.93
C SER A 135 -17.93 -10.47 -17.97
N GLN A 136 -19.04 -11.10 -17.63
CA GLN A 136 -19.06 -12.44 -17.04
C GLN A 136 -18.65 -13.43 -18.13
N SER A 137 -17.38 -13.43 -18.48
CA SER A 137 -16.84 -14.40 -19.41
C SER A 137 -16.51 -15.68 -18.64
N PRO A 138 -16.92 -16.86 -19.11
CA PRO A 138 -16.47 -18.14 -18.56
C PRO A 138 -14.98 -18.40 -18.82
N TYR A 139 -14.26 -17.46 -19.45
CA TYR A 139 -12.84 -17.59 -19.74
C TYR A 139 -11.99 -17.29 -18.51
N ALA A 140 -11.03 -18.15 -18.26
CA ALA A 140 -10.03 -18.01 -17.22
C ALA A 140 -9.39 -16.61 -17.25
N ARG A 141 -9.52 -15.84 -16.16
CA ARG A 141 -8.88 -14.52 -16.05
C ARG A 141 -7.38 -14.71 -15.90
N ARG A 142 -6.62 -14.13 -16.79
CA ARG A 142 -5.16 -14.07 -16.66
C ARG A 142 -4.80 -12.80 -15.90
N GLY A 143 -3.88 -12.93 -14.95
CA GLY A 143 -3.32 -11.81 -14.19
C GLY A 143 -1.79 -11.91 -14.16
N THR A 144 -1.17 -10.77 -13.93
CA THR A 144 0.28 -10.66 -13.80
C THR A 144 0.62 -9.82 -12.59
N GLY A 145 1.64 -10.22 -11.84
CA GLY A 145 2.21 -9.48 -10.72
C GLY A 145 3.68 -9.80 -10.56
N SER A 146 4.24 -9.33 -9.47
CA SER A 146 5.63 -9.57 -9.10
C SER A 146 5.74 -10.42 -7.83
N GLY A 147 6.94 -10.92 -7.58
CA GLY A 147 7.30 -11.56 -6.33
C GLY A 147 8.78 -11.36 -6.02
N VAL A 148 9.17 -11.69 -4.81
CA VAL A 148 10.57 -11.71 -4.39
C VAL A 148 10.94 -13.06 -3.82
N ILE A 149 12.02 -13.67 -4.34
CA ILE A 149 12.58 -14.91 -3.82
C ILE A 149 13.23 -14.58 -2.47
N VAL A 150 12.84 -15.27 -1.41
CA VAL A 150 13.30 -15.05 -0.03
C VAL A 150 14.11 -16.22 0.55
N SER A 151 14.34 -17.26 -0.27
CA SER A 151 15.19 -18.38 0.12
C SER A 151 15.81 -19.06 -1.12
N PRO A 152 17.02 -19.65 -0.97
CA PRO A 152 17.74 -20.26 -2.09
C PRO A 152 17.07 -21.52 -2.64
N ASP A 153 16.11 -22.09 -1.93
CA ASP A 153 15.34 -23.28 -2.33
C ASP A 153 14.00 -22.93 -2.98
N GLY A 154 13.67 -21.63 -3.16
CA GLY A 154 12.59 -21.17 -4.03
C GLY A 154 11.29 -20.76 -3.34
N TYR A 155 11.31 -20.35 -2.07
CA TYR A 155 10.19 -19.63 -1.48
C TYR A 155 10.13 -18.20 -2.02
N ILE A 156 8.93 -17.76 -2.39
CA ILE A 156 8.66 -16.45 -2.99
C ILE A 156 7.51 -15.80 -2.25
N LEU A 157 7.76 -14.57 -1.75
CA LEU A 157 6.72 -13.69 -1.21
C LEU A 157 6.09 -12.89 -2.34
N THR A 158 4.77 -12.73 -2.27
CA THR A 158 3.96 -11.90 -3.18
C THR A 158 2.68 -11.45 -2.46
N ASN A 159 1.76 -10.78 -3.16
CA ASN A 159 0.47 -10.43 -2.57
C ASN A 159 -0.57 -11.55 -2.69
N ASN A 160 -1.51 -11.55 -1.74
CA ASN A 160 -2.67 -12.44 -1.79
C ASN A 160 -3.56 -12.13 -3.00
N HIS A 161 -3.82 -10.86 -3.33
CA HIS A 161 -4.61 -10.50 -4.50
C HIS A 161 -3.96 -10.96 -5.81
N VAL A 162 -2.63 -11.18 -5.85
CA VAL A 162 -1.91 -11.73 -6.99
C VAL A 162 -2.06 -13.26 -7.04
N ALA A 163 -1.68 -13.98 -5.99
CA ALA A 163 -1.56 -15.44 -6.01
C ALA A 163 -2.73 -16.19 -5.34
N GLY A 164 -3.54 -15.49 -4.52
CA GLY A 164 -4.64 -16.12 -3.76
C GLY A 164 -5.72 -16.74 -4.62
N PRO A 165 -6.27 -16.05 -5.64
CA PRO A 165 -7.34 -16.59 -6.48
C PRO A 165 -6.86 -17.55 -7.59
N ALA A 166 -5.53 -17.75 -7.72
CA ALA A 166 -4.95 -18.48 -8.82
C ALA A 166 -5.22 -20.00 -8.73
N SER A 167 -5.64 -20.62 -9.82
CA SER A 167 -5.68 -22.06 -10.01
C SER A 167 -4.39 -22.63 -10.62
N ASP A 168 -3.66 -21.81 -11.38
CA ASP A 168 -2.33 -22.11 -11.91
C ASP A 168 -1.43 -20.88 -11.75
N ILE A 169 -0.21 -21.12 -11.29
CA ILE A 169 0.78 -20.05 -11.03
C ILE A 169 2.07 -20.42 -11.78
N LYS A 170 2.49 -19.52 -12.68
CA LYS A 170 3.76 -19.61 -13.36
C LYS A 170 4.67 -18.48 -12.92
N VAL A 171 5.88 -18.81 -12.55
CA VAL A 171 6.93 -17.87 -12.13
C VAL A 171 8.00 -17.84 -13.20
N ARG A 172 8.33 -16.64 -13.69
CA ARG A 172 9.46 -16.40 -14.59
C ARG A 172 10.56 -15.68 -13.83
N LEU A 173 11.73 -16.29 -13.79
CA LEU A 173 12.92 -15.74 -13.15
C LEU A 173 13.58 -14.65 -14.01
N TYR A 174 14.51 -13.91 -13.39
CA TYR A 174 15.32 -12.88 -14.05
C TYR A 174 16.11 -13.41 -15.27
N ASP A 175 16.60 -14.65 -15.21
CA ASP A 175 17.34 -15.29 -16.28
C ASP A 175 16.45 -15.92 -17.37
N GLY A 176 15.13 -15.72 -17.30
CA GLY A 176 14.15 -16.20 -18.26
C GLY A 176 13.62 -17.60 -18.00
N ARG A 177 14.18 -18.37 -17.06
CA ARG A 177 13.64 -19.69 -16.69
C ARG A 177 12.23 -19.56 -16.13
N GLU A 178 11.36 -20.50 -16.49
CA GLU A 178 9.97 -20.55 -16.02
C GLU A 178 9.73 -21.79 -15.18
N PHE A 179 8.98 -21.61 -14.11
CA PHE A 179 8.61 -22.69 -13.19
C PHE A 179 7.11 -22.62 -12.89
N ARG A 180 6.50 -23.79 -12.70
CA ARG A 180 5.19 -23.86 -12.06
C ARG A 180 5.38 -23.72 -10.55
N ALA A 181 4.58 -22.86 -9.92
CA ALA A 181 4.66 -22.65 -8.50
C ALA A 181 3.48 -23.28 -7.76
N ARG A 182 3.76 -23.79 -6.57
CA ARG A 182 2.75 -24.26 -5.64
C ARG A 182 2.49 -23.17 -4.59
N ARG A 183 1.22 -22.86 -4.33
CA ARG A 183 0.83 -21.98 -3.24
C ARG A 183 1.01 -22.69 -1.90
N ILE A 184 1.83 -22.13 -1.02
CA ILE A 184 2.05 -22.64 0.35
C ILE A 184 0.92 -22.20 1.24
N GLY A 185 0.53 -20.92 1.14
CA GLY A 185 -0.58 -20.35 1.87
C GLY A 185 -0.76 -18.87 1.58
N VAL A 186 -1.83 -18.32 2.12
CA VAL A 186 -2.18 -16.90 1.98
C VAL A 186 -2.59 -16.30 3.31
N ASP A 187 -2.42 -15.00 3.43
CA ASP A 187 -2.95 -14.18 4.50
C ASP A 187 -3.73 -13.01 3.89
N ALA A 188 -5.02 -13.13 3.85
CA ALA A 188 -5.90 -12.11 3.26
C ALA A 188 -5.94 -10.81 4.08
N GLU A 189 -5.62 -10.86 5.37
CA GLU A 189 -5.67 -9.69 6.25
C GLU A 189 -4.48 -8.74 6.05
N THR A 190 -3.32 -9.27 5.65
CA THR A 190 -2.13 -8.46 5.30
C THR A 190 -1.88 -8.41 3.80
N ASP A 191 -2.75 -9.02 2.99
CA ASP A 191 -2.58 -9.14 1.55
C ASP A 191 -1.25 -9.80 1.14
N LEU A 192 -0.80 -10.83 1.87
CA LEU A 192 0.40 -11.58 1.56
C LEU A 192 0.10 -13.02 1.13
N ALA A 193 0.94 -13.54 0.25
CA ALA A 193 0.96 -14.93 -0.15
C ALA A 193 2.39 -15.46 -0.20
N LEU A 194 2.55 -16.74 0.11
CA LEU A 194 3.80 -17.47 -0.05
C LEU A 194 3.59 -18.57 -1.07
N ILE A 195 4.42 -18.57 -2.11
CA ILE A 195 4.47 -19.61 -3.15
C ILE A 195 5.85 -20.26 -3.17
N LYS A 196 5.93 -21.45 -3.76
CA LYS A 196 7.16 -22.24 -3.83
C LYS A 196 7.36 -22.77 -5.24
N ILE A 197 8.56 -22.60 -5.78
CA ILE A 197 9.04 -23.25 -6.99
C ILE A 197 10.06 -24.33 -6.63
N GLU A 198 10.10 -25.40 -7.39
CA GLU A 198 11.07 -26.49 -7.20
C GLU A 198 12.37 -26.16 -7.96
N ALA A 199 13.24 -25.42 -7.28
CA ALA A 199 14.57 -25.02 -7.79
C ALA A 199 15.52 -24.83 -6.58
N GLN A 200 16.82 -24.88 -6.87
CA GLN A 200 17.89 -24.80 -5.87
C GLN A 200 18.90 -23.73 -6.28
N ASN A 201 19.66 -23.26 -5.29
CA ASN A 201 20.74 -22.27 -5.51
C ASN A 201 20.23 -20.99 -6.20
N LEU A 202 19.02 -20.57 -5.89
CA LEU A 202 18.44 -19.35 -6.43
C LEU A 202 19.03 -18.12 -5.78
N PRO A 203 19.20 -17.02 -6.54
CA PRO A 203 19.43 -15.71 -5.93
C PRO A 203 18.19 -15.33 -5.12
N TYR A 204 18.42 -14.85 -3.90
CA TYR A 204 17.36 -14.44 -2.99
C TYR A 204 17.67 -13.10 -2.33
N ALA A 205 16.64 -12.40 -1.86
CA ALA A 205 16.76 -11.16 -1.13
C ALA A 205 16.47 -11.38 0.36
N THR A 206 17.22 -10.67 1.20
CA THR A 206 17.05 -10.70 2.65
C THR A 206 15.99 -9.72 3.08
N LEU A 207 15.11 -10.15 3.99
CA LEU A 207 14.15 -9.25 4.64
C LEU A 207 14.88 -8.42 5.70
N GLY A 208 14.85 -7.10 5.59
CA GLY A 208 15.38 -6.15 6.56
C GLY A 208 14.45 -5.94 7.77
N ASP A 209 14.83 -5.03 8.66
CA ASP A 209 14.03 -4.64 9.83
C ASP A 209 13.25 -3.33 9.54
N SER A 210 11.98 -3.47 9.19
CA SER A 210 11.11 -2.33 8.88
C SER A 210 10.72 -1.48 10.10
N SER A 211 11.02 -1.91 11.33
CA SER A 211 10.75 -1.10 12.53
C SER A 211 11.74 0.05 12.72
N ARG A 212 12.86 0.01 12.00
CA ARG A 212 13.92 1.02 12.06
C ARG A 212 13.82 2.08 10.98
N LEU A 213 12.82 1.98 10.10
CA LEU A 213 12.65 2.91 9.00
C LEU A 213 12.30 4.32 9.50
N GLU A 214 13.00 5.29 8.95
CA GLU A 214 12.75 6.70 9.20
C GLU A 214 12.15 7.37 7.96
N GLN A 215 11.27 8.35 8.19
CA GLN A 215 10.72 9.17 7.12
C GLN A 215 11.85 9.95 6.44
N GLY A 216 11.87 9.93 5.10
CA GLY A 216 12.92 10.56 4.30
C GLY A 216 13.99 9.58 3.80
N GLU A 217 14.07 8.34 4.30
CA GLU A 217 14.99 7.36 3.77
C GLU A 217 14.69 7.02 2.31
N TRP A 218 15.75 6.96 1.48
CA TRP A 218 15.64 6.53 0.08
C TRP A 218 15.25 5.07 -0.02
N VAL A 219 14.32 4.79 -0.92
CA VAL A 219 13.84 3.43 -1.21
C VAL A 219 13.74 3.18 -2.72
N ILE A 220 13.82 1.90 -3.09
CA ILE A 220 13.66 1.43 -4.47
C ILE A 220 12.50 0.44 -4.49
N ALA A 221 11.52 0.67 -5.37
CA ALA A 221 10.51 -0.33 -5.68
C ALA A 221 10.91 -1.09 -6.95
N LEU A 222 10.89 -2.41 -6.90
CA LEU A 222 11.14 -3.28 -8.05
C LEU A 222 9.90 -4.10 -8.38
N GLY A 223 9.70 -4.34 -9.67
CA GLY A 223 8.69 -5.23 -10.19
C GLY A 223 9.08 -5.78 -11.55
N SER A 224 8.33 -6.76 -12.03
CA SER A 224 8.49 -7.37 -13.35
C SER A 224 7.15 -7.35 -14.11
N PRO A 225 6.64 -6.15 -14.49
CA PRO A 225 5.37 -6.02 -15.16
C PRO A 225 5.44 -6.53 -16.61
N PHE A 226 4.36 -7.16 -17.10
CA PHE A 226 4.08 -7.44 -18.51
C PHE A 226 5.15 -8.24 -19.27
N GLY A 227 6.04 -8.99 -18.62
CA GLY A 227 7.09 -9.75 -19.30
C GLY A 227 8.20 -8.89 -19.88
N LEU A 228 8.18 -7.59 -19.62
CA LEU A 228 9.25 -6.66 -19.90
C LEU A 228 10.37 -6.84 -18.87
N ASP A 229 11.56 -6.32 -19.20
CA ASP A 229 12.65 -6.24 -18.24
C ASP A 229 12.17 -5.54 -16.96
N GLN A 230 12.71 -5.99 -15.82
CA GLN A 230 12.31 -5.51 -14.51
C GLN A 230 12.34 -3.98 -14.42
N THR A 231 11.23 -3.42 -14.01
CA THR A 231 11.08 -1.98 -13.78
C THR A 231 11.55 -1.62 -12.39
N MET A 232 12.32 -0.54 -12.31
CA MET A 232 12.80 0.06 -11.07
C MET A 232 12.25 1.49 -10.95
N THR A 233 11.68 1.81 -9.81
CA THR A 233 11.35 3.18 -9.42
C THR A 233 12.03 3.52 -8.10
N ALA A 234 12.32 4.80 -7.86
CA ALA A 234 12.94 5.27 -6.64
C ALA A 234 12.11 6.39 -6.01
N GLY A 235 12.18 6.51 -4.72
CA GLY A 235 11.50 7.51 -3.92
C GLY A 235 11.99 7.45 -2.48
N ILE A 236 11.17 7.93 -1.56
CA ILE A 236 11.48 7.93 -0.12
C ILE A 236 10.40 7.21 0.69
N VAL A 237 10.71 6.89 1.92
CA VAL A 237 9.72 6.58 2.95
C VAL A 237 8.95 7.86 3.26
N SER A 238 7.73 7.99 2.79
CA SER A 238 6.89 9.17 3.03
C SER A 238 6.24 9.13 4.41
N ALA A 239 5.93 7.94 4.92
CA ALA A 239 5.42 7.71 6.27
C ALA A 239 5.48 6.21 6.63
N THR A 240 5.39 5.90 7.92
CA THR A 240 5.24 4.54 8.42
C THR A 240 3.93 4.40 9.22
N GLY A 241 3.41 3.19 9.36
CA GLY A 241 2.26 2.91 10.20
C GLY A 241 0.91 3.38 9.67
N ARG A 242 0.77 3.56 8.34
CA ARG A 242 -0.51 3.97 7.72
C ARG A 242 -1.59 2.90 7.89
N GLN A 243 -2.81 3.35 8.15
CA GLN A 243 -3.99 2.52 8.38
C GLN A 243 -5.15 2.97 7.49
N PHE A 244 -5.93 2.02 7.00
CA PHE A 244 -7.11 2.24 6.14
C PHE A 244 -8.37 1.58 6.68
N GLY A 245 -8.36 1.21 7.96
CA GLY A 245 -9.49 0.57 8.65
C GLY A 245 -9.41 -0.97 8.75
N GLY A 246 -8.36 -1.57 8.22
CA GLY A 246 -8.04 -2.98 8.48
C GLY A 246 -7.45 -3.18 9.87
N THR A 247 -7.76 -4.30 10.50
CA THR A 247 -7.33 -4.60 11.88
C THR A 247 -5.78 -4.65 12.02
N TYR A 248 -5.09 -5.07 10.96
CA TYR A 248 -3.63 -5.26 10.95
C TYR A 248 -2.92 -4.31 9.98
N ASP A 249 -3.60 -3.24 9.60
CA ASP A 249 -3.01 -2.22 8.74
C ASP A 249 -1.81 -1.57 9.42
N ASN A 250 -0.69 -1.62 8.75
CA ASN A 250 0.55 -1.00 9.19
C ASN A 250 1.45 -0.81 7.97
N TYR A 251 1.03 0.05 7.03
CA TYR A 251 1.73 0.18 5.76
C TYR A 251 2.87 1.19 5.82
N ILE A 252 3.92 0.92 5.05
CA ILE A 252 4.93 1.90 4.66
C ILE A 252 4.36 2.68 3.48
N GLN A 253 4.28 4.01 3.59
CA GLN A 253 3.95 4.89 2.47
C GLN A 253 5.23 5.32 1.77
N THR A 254 5.21 5.33 0.44
CA THR A 254 6.31 5.81 -0.41
C THR A 254 5.78 6.59 -1.61
N ASP A 255 6.58 7.52 -2.12
CA ASP A 255 6.36 8.21 -3.40
C ASP A 255 7.08 7.53 -4.58
N ALA A 256 7.88 6.48 -4.31
CA ALA A 256 8.35 5.60 -5.37
C ALA A 256 7.15 5.09 -6.17
N SER A 257 7.15 5.27 -7.49
CA SER A 257 5.99 4.94 -8.33
C SER A 257 5.65 3.46 -8.28
N ILE A 258 4.50 3.14 -7.68
CA ILE A 258 3.90 1.81 -7.70
C ILE A 258 2.80 1.82 -8.77
N ASN A 259 2.83 0.84 -9.67
CA ASN A 259 1.86 0.69 -10.75
C ASN A 259 1.45 -0.78 -10.87
N PRO A 260 0.36 -1.10 -11.60
CA PRO A 260 0.02 -2.49 -11.91
C PRO A 260 1.22 -3.26 -12.47
N GLY A 261 1.54 -4.39 -11.83
CA GLY A 261 2.71 -5.21 -12.12
C GLY A 261 3.84 -5.11 -11.10
N ASN A 262 3.98 -4.02 -10.32
CA ASN A 262 4.91 -3.96 -9.19
C ASN A 262 4.33 -4.62 -7.92
N SER A 263 3.01 -4.85 -7.86
CA SER A 263 2.36 -5.52 -6.73
C SER A 263 2.96 -6.89 -6.48
N GLY A 264 3.31 -7.17 -5.22
CA GLY A 264 4.02 -8.37 -4.79
C GLY A 264 5.54 -8.29 -4.92
N GLY A 265 6.08 -7.31 -5.65
CA GLY A 265 7.50 -7.02 -5.72
C GLY A 265 8.01 -6.31 -4.45
N PRO A 266 9.34 -6.27 -4.24
CA PRO A 266 9.92 -5.71 -3.05
C PRO A 266 10.03 -4.17 -3.09
N LEU A 267 9.83 -3.54 -1.93
CA LEU A 267 10.37 -2.22 -1.58
C LEU A 267 11.70 -2.45 -0.86
N ILE A 268 12.76 -1.77 -1.28
CA ILE A 268 14.16 -2.07 -0.92
C ILE A 268 14.80 -0.82 -0.34
N SER A 269 15.55 -0.98 0.76
CA SER A 269 16.40 0.06 1.34
C SER A 269 17.68 0.27 0.52
N MET A 270 18.40 1.33 0.79
CA MET A 270 19.72 1.60 0.16
C MET A 270 20.80 0.61 0.63
N SER A 271 20.56 -0.17 1.71
CA SER A 271 21.41 -1.32 2.08
C SER A 271 21.11 -2.57 1.21
N GLY A 272 20.04 -2.55 0.38
CA GLY A 272 19.61 -3.65 -0.48
C GLY A 272 18.84 -4.75 0.21
N GLU A 273 18.26 -4.46 1.36
CA GLU A 273 17.36 -5.34 2.06
C GLU A 273 15.90 -5.02 1.71
N VAL A 274 15.07 -6.04 1.67
CA VAL A 274 13.63 -5.86 1.47
C VAL A 274 13.00 -5.34 2.75
N ILE A 275 12.49 -4.11 2.72
CA ILE A 275 11.84 -3.45 3.86
C ILE A 275 10.31 -3.50 3.75
N GLY A 276 9.78 -3.87 2.58
CA GLY A 276 8.35 -4.04 2.36
C GLY A 276 8.02 -4.82 1.11
N ILE A 277 6.76 -5.22 0.98
CA ILE A 277 6.16 -5.84 -0.20
C ILE A 277 5.13 -4.86 -0.77
N ASN A 278 5.34 -4.38 -1.99
CA ASN A 278 4.46 -3.42 -2.65
C ASN A 278 3.06 -4.02 -2.83
N THR A 279 2.00 -3.30 -2.44
CA THR A 279 0.65 -3.88 -2.44
C THR A 279 -0.39 -2.99 -3.11
N MET A 280 -0.50 -1.73 -2.77
CA MET A 280 -1.55 -0.86 -3.25
C MET A 280 -1.07 0.57 -3.51
N ILE A 281 -1.91 1.33 -4.21
CA ILE A 281 -1.76 2.77 -4.44
C ILE A 281 -3.03 3.50 -4.01
N TYR A 282 -2.89 4.74 -3.62
CA TYR A 282 -4.01 5.69 -3.60
C TYR A 282 -4.01 6.44 -4.93
N SER A 283 -5.05 6.24 -5.74
CA SER A 283 -5.10 6.79 -7.09
C SER A 283 -6.53 7.01 -7.55
N ARG A 284 -6.77 8.07 -8.29
CA ARG A 284 -8.03 8.36 -8.99
C ARG A 284 -8.00 7.89 -10.45
N SER A 285 -6.81 7.85 -11.03
CA SER A 285 -6.59 7.49 -12.44
C SER A 285 -6.29 6.00 -12.65
N GLY A 286 -6.00 5.25 -11.56
CA GLY A 286 -5.56 3.85 -11.60
C GLY A 286 -4.05 3.68 -11.78
N GLY A 287 -3.29 4.75 -12.03
CA GLY A 287 -1.83 4.79 -12.06
C GLY A 287 -1.25 5.45 -10.80
N SER A 288 0.09 5.49 -10.69
CA SER A 288 0.76 6.13 -9.57
C SER A 288 0.53 7.65 -9.58
N GLU A 289 0.06 8.18 -8.46
CA GLU A 289 -0.06 9.62 -8.17
C GLU A 289 0.89 10.03 -7.04
N GLY A 290 1.99 9.29 -6.83
CA GLY A 290 2.98 9.57 -5.79
C GLY A 290 2.58 9.08 -4.39
N ILE A 291 1.57 8.21 -4.29
CA ILE A 291 1.12 7.65 -3.02
C ILE A 291 0.99 6.13 -3.16
N GLY A 292 2.08 5.44 -2.84
CA GLY A 292 2.17 3.98 -2.83
C GLY A 292 2.28 3.43 -1.41
N PHE A 293 1.91 2.16 -1.24
CA PHE A 293 1.93 1.47 0.05
C PHE A 293 2.54 0.09 -0.08
N SER A 294 3.33 -0.27 0.93
CA SER A 294 3.96 -1.59 1.03
C SER A 294 3.71 -2.20 2.40
N VAL A 295 3.50 -3.52 2.43
CA VAL A 295 3.42 -4.28 3.68
C VAL A 295 4.81 -4.39 4.29
N PRO A 296 5.04 -4.00 5.55
CA PRO A 296 6.36 -4.01 6.18
C PRO A 296 7.00 -5.40 6.22
N SER A 297 8.32 -5.46 6.04
CA SER A 297 9.08 -6.71 6.04
C SER A 297 8.96 -7.51 7.34
N ASN A 298 8.81 -6.86 8.50
CA ASN A 298 8.61 -7.55 9.77
C ASN A 298 7.28 -8.31 9.81
N ILE A 299 6.23 -7.76 9.20
CA ILE A 299 4.94 -8.46 9.00
C ILE A 299 5.13 -9.60 8.01
N ALA A 300 5.79 -9.34 6.88
CA ALA A 300 6.04 -10.36 5.85
C ALA A 300 6.83 -11.55 6.39
N ARG A 301 7.83 -11.32 7.26
CA ARG A 301 8.61 -12.37 7.92
C ARG A 301 7.74 -13.23 8.83
N LYS A 302 6.92 -12.63 9.69
CA LYS A 302 6.00 -13.36 10.58
C LYS A 302 4.99 -14.21 9.80
N VAL A 303 4.44 -13.65 8.72
CA VAL A 303 3.50 -14.36 7.83
C VAL A 303 4.22 -15.51 7.14
N GLN A 304 5.39 -15.28 6.54
CA GLN A 304 6.20 -16.31 5.90
C GLN A 304 6.48 -17.49 6.83
N GLU A 305 6.95 -17.22 8.05
CA GLU A 305 7.26 -18.26 9.04
C GLU A 305 6.05 -19.10 9.42
N GLN A 306 4.87 -18.46 9.60
CA GLN A 306 3.64 -19.19 9.92
C GLN A 306 3.14 -20.00 8.71
N LEU A 307 3.21 -19.45 7.50
CA LEU A 307 2.81 -20.16 6.29
C LEU A 307 3.70 -21.38 6.01
N ILE A 308 5.02 -21.28 6.25
CA ILE A 308 5.93 -22.43 6.12
C ILE A 308 5.59 -23.50 7.14
N ARG A 309 5.39 -23.14 8.40
CA ARG A 309 5.15 -24.10 9.49
C ARG A 309 3.77 -24.73 9.45
N ASN A 310 2.74 -23.94 9.17
CA ASN A 310 1.35 -24.32 9.42
C ASN A 310 0.45 -24.27 8.17
N GLY A 311 0.96 -23.75 7.03
CA GLY A 311 0.19 -23.51 5.82
C GLY A 311 -0.85 -22.37 5.94
N ARG A 312 -0.97 -21.76 7.11
CA ARG A 312 -1.92 -20.69 7.42
C ARG A 312 -1.37 -19.75 8.49
N VAL A 313 -1.89 -18.52 8.51
CA VAL A 313 -1.61 -17.55 9.58
C VAL A 313 -2.69 -17.67 10.64
N SER A 314 -2.26 -17.86 11.89
CA SER A 314 -3.14 -17.87 13.07
C SER A 314 -2.86 -16.63 13.92
N ARG A 315 -3.92 -15.95 14.32
CA ARG A 315 -3.85 -14.77 15.18
C ARG A 315 -4.70 -14.95 16.42
N GLY A 316 -4.19 -14.47 17.55
CA GLY A 316 -4.96 -14.40 18.78
C GLY A 316 -6.17 -13.47 18.62
N TYR A 317 -7.25 -13.83 19.27
CA TYR A 317 -8.51 -13.10 19.25
C TYR A 317 -9.11 -13.04 20.66
N LEU A 318 -9.50 -11.85 21.10
CA LEU A 318 -10.13 -11.66 22.41
C LEU A 318 -11.66 -11.46 22.33
N GLY A 319 -12.17 -11.05 21.18
CA GLY A 319 -13.60 -10.69 21.05
C GLY A 319 -13.90 -9.34 21.66
N ILE A 320 -13.06 -8.32 21.34
CA ILE A 320 -13.27 -6.93 21.78
C ILE A 320 -13.14 -5.99 20.58
N SER A 321 -13.92 -4.93 20.59
CA SER A 321 -13.70 -3.73 19.79
C SER A 321 -12.98 -2.70 20.64
N LEU A 322 -11.97 -2.05 20.07
CA LEU A 322 -11.12 -1.09 20.75
C LEU A 322 -11.32 0.31 20.20
N GLN A 323 -11.19 1.30 21.08
CA GLN A 323 -11.18 2.71 20.73
C GLN A 323 -9.96 3.36 21.38
N ASP A 324 -9.34 4.34 20.71
CA ASP A 324 -8.22 5.07 21.28
C ASP A 324 -8.69 5.85 22.51
N SER A 325 -7.85 5.80 23.56
CA SER A 325 -8.11 6.54 24.79
C SER A 325 -7.46 7.91 24.68
N GLU A 326 -8.23 8.96 24.74
CA GLU A 326 -7.75 10.34 24.79
C GLU A 326 -7.15 10.70 26.15
N THR A 327 -7.18 9.79 27.13
CA THR A 327 -6.75 10.06 28.51
C THR A 327 -5.21 10.07 28.60
N ALA A 328 -4.67 11.04 29.33
CA ALA A 328 -3.27 11.06 29.72
C ALA A 328 -2.89 9.74 30.43
N GLY A 329 -1.88 9.03 29.92
CA GLY A 329 -1.45 7.73 30.46
C GLY A 329 -1.60 6.56 29.47
N GLY A 330 -2.18 6.79 28.28
CA GLY A 330 -2.30 5.75 27.23
C GLY A 330 -3.32 4.67 27.57
N GLY A 331 -3.16 3.51 26.96
CA GLY A 331 -4.06 2.37 27.08
C GLY A 331 -5.02 2.25 25.88
N ALA A 332 -5.78 1.16 25.87
CA ALA A 332 -6.80 0.90 24.86
C ALA A 332 -8.18 0.76 25.55
N LEU A 333 -9.14 1.57 25.15
CA LEU A 333 -10.49 1.52 25.69
C LEU A 333 -11.28 0.40 25.01
N VAL A 334 -11.92 -0.45 25.81
CA VAL A 334 -12.83 -1.49 25.32
C VAL A 334 -14.17 -0.84 24.99
N ALA A 335 -14.47 -0.68 23.71
CA ALA A 335 -15.73 -0.12 23.23
C ALA A 335 -16.85 -1.16 23.28
N GLU A 336 -16.54 -2.42 22.93
CA GLU A 336 -17.51 -3.51 22.92
C GLU A 336 -16.85 -4.83 23.28
N VAL A 337 -17.56 -5.71 23.96
CA VAL A 337 -17.16 -7.08 24.27
C VAL A 337 -18.14 -8.04 23.60
N THR A 338 -17.61 -8.93 22.75
CA THR A 338 -18.38 -9.99 22.08
C THR A 338 -18.84 -11.03 23.11
N ASN A 339 -20.14 -11.26 23.19
CA ASN A 339 -20.71 -12.26 24.08
C ASN A 339 -20.16 -13.66 23.78
N GLY A 340 -19.80 -14.41 24.83
CA GLY A 340 -19.22 -15.75 24.69
C GLY A 340 -17.77 -15.78 24.17
N GLY A 341 -17.17 -14.62 23.93
CA GLY A 341 -15.76 -14.51 23.55
C GLY A 341 -14.81 -14.62 24.73
N PRO A 342 -13.49 -14.74 24.46
CA PRO A 342 -12.46 -14.84 25.52
C PRO A 342 -12.51 -13.68 26.52
N ALA A 343 -12.72 -12.45 26.06
CA ALA A 343 -12.79 -11.27 26.90
C ALA A 343 -14.03 -11.28 27.82
N SER A 344 -15.17 -11.69 27.28
CA SER A 344 -16.39 -11.89 28.06
C SER A 344 -16.19 -12.93 29.17
N SER A 345 -15.55 -14.06 28.84
CA SER A 345 -15.23 -15.14 29.78
C SER A 345 -14.23 -14.71 30.87
N ALA A 346 -13.31 -13.77 30.53
CA ALA A 346 -12.37 -13.19 31.47
C ALA A 346 -12.96 -12.03 32.30
N GLY A 347 -14.25 -11.70 32.10
CA GLY A 347 -14.96 -10.68 32.87
C GLY A 347 -14.66 -9.25 32.44
N LEU A 348 -14.08 -9.02 31.24
CA LEU A 348 -13.95 -7.68 30.67
C LEU A 348 -15.32 -7.11 30.28
N ARG A 349 -15.45 -5.79 30.35
CA ARG A 349 -16.68 -5.05 30.07
C ARG A 349 -16.40 -3.84 29.19
N ASN A 350 -17.42 -3.32 28.56
CA ASN A 350 -17.38 -2.05 27.89
C ASN A 350 -16.97 -0.96 28.89
N GLY A 351 -16.08 -0.08 28.48
CA GLY A 351 -15.52 0.99 29.32
C GLY A 351 -14.23 0.61 30.08
N ASP A 352 -13.82 -0.67 30.07
CA ASP A 352 -12.52 -1.04 30.62
C ASP A 352 -11.38 -0.44 29.78
N ARG A 353 -10.36 0.09 30.43
CA ARG A 353 -9.16 0.59 29.75
C ARG A 353 -7.99 -0.35 30.00
N ILE A 354 -7.58 -1.11 28.99
CA ILE A 354 -6.46 -2.05 29.09
C ILE A 354 -5.15 -1.27 29.08
N VAL A 355 -4.35 -1.44 30.12
CA VAL A 355 -3.09 -0.72 30.34
C VAL A 355 -1.86 -1.63 30.30
N GLU A 356 -2.03 -2.94 30.49
CA GLU A 356 -0.95 -3.93 30.39
C GLU A 356 -1.47 -5.23 29.80
N PHE A 357 -0.68 -5.86 28.93
CA PHE A 357 -0.98 -7.15 28.30
C PHE A 357 0.28 -8.02 28.27
N ASP A 358 0.23 -9.20 28.88
CA ASP A 358 1.35 -10.15 29.01
C ASP A 358 2.66 -9.47 29.50
N GLY A 359 2.55 -8.61 30.55
CA GLY A 359 3.66 -7.88 31.15
C GLY A 359 4.15 -6.67 30.35
N ARG A 360 3.52 -6.33 29.24
CA ARG A 360 3.86 -5.18 28.39
C ARG A 360 2.86 -4.05 28.57
N MET A 361 3.37 -2.84 28.81
CA MET A 361 2.53 -1.63 28.88
C MET A 361 1.84 -1.39 27.55
N VAL A 362 0.55 -1.12 27.57
CA VAL A 362 -0.28 -0.77 26.43
C VAL A 362 -0.36 0.74 26.32
N LYS A 363 0.14 1.30 25.20
CA LYS A 363 0.14 2.75 24.95
C LYS A 363 -0.96 3.18 23.97
N SER A 364 -1.45 2.26 23.13
CA SER A 364 -2.46 2.53 22.09
C SER A 364 -3.24 1.27 21.73
N THR A 365 -4.39 1.45 21.08
CA THR A 365 -5.19 0.35 20.50
C THR A 365 -4.41 -0.45 19.49
N LYS A 366 -3.60 0.20 18.64
CA LYS A 366 -2.74 -0.44 17.67
C LYS A 366 -1.78 -1.42 18.35
N GLN A 367 -1.06 -0.96 19.37
CA GLN A 367 -0.10 -1.80 20.09
C GLN A 367 -0.80 -3.00 20.75
N LEU A 368 -1.97 -2.79 21.37
CA LEU A 368 -2.72 -3.89 21.97
C LEU A 368 -3.18 -4.90 20.91
N THR A 369 -3.66 -4.43 19.77
CA THR A 369 -4.07 -5.29 18.65
C THR A 369 -2.92 -6.16 18.15
N GLU A 370 -1.72 -5.59 18.01
CA GLU A 370 -0.51 -6.31 17.62
C GLU A 370 -0.13 -7.36 18.69
N LEU A 371 -0.16 -6.99 19.97
CA LEU A 371 0.14 -7.90 21.08
C LEU A 371 -0.84 -9.09 21.12
N ILE A 372 -2.13 -8.83 20.93
CA ILE A 372 -3.16 -9.88 20.88
C ILE A 372 -2.90 -10.79 19.68
N ALA A 373 -2.66 -10.22 18.50
CA ALA A 373 -2.43 -10.98 17.27
C ALA A 373 -1.18 -11.87 17.35
N ASP A 374 -0.12 -11.38 17.98
CA ASP A 374 1.14 -12.10 18.17
C ASP A 374 1.05 -13.20 19.27
N THR A 375 -0.03 -13.19 20.06
CA THR A 375 -0.22 -14.20 21.10
C THR A 375 -0.88 -15.46 20.50
N PRO A 376 -0.24 -16.63 20.63
CA PRO A 376 -0.84 -17.88 20.15
C PRO A 376 -2.20 -18.15 20.80
N ALA A 377 -3.15 -18.60 20.00
CA ALA A 377 -4.43 -19.07 20.51
C ALA A 377 -4.21 -20.22 21.52
N GLY A 378 -4.95 -20.22 22.62
CA GLY A 378 -4.81 -21.18 23.72
C GLY A 378 -3.75 -20.85 24.76
N LYS A 379 -2.85 -19.86 24.53
CA LYS A 379 -1.89 -19.41 25.53
C LYS A 379 -2.57 -18.42 26.50
N ALA A 380 -2.70 -18.83 27.78
CA ALA A 380 -3.20 -17.93 28.82
C ALA A 380 -2.20 -16.81 29.09
N VAL A 381 -2.68 -15.57 29.14
CA VAL A 381 -1.89 -14.38 29.45
C VAL A 381 -2.57 -13.53 30.52
N LYS A 382 -1.80 -12.74 31.24
CA LYS A 382 -2.34 -11.76 32.21
C LYS A 382 -2.53 -10.42 31.52
N LEU A 383 -3.62 -9.74 31.86
CA LEU A 383 -3.85 -8.36 31.47
C LEU A 383 -4.23 -7.53 32.69
N LYS A 384 -3.88 -6.24 32.69
CA LYS A 384 -4.36 -5.25 33.65
C LYS A 384 -5.17 -4.21 32.93
N PHE A 385 -6.23 -3.79 33.61
CA PHE A 385 -7.14 -2.78 33.08
C PHE A 385 -7.65 -1.87 34.21
N LEU A 386 -8.06 -0.71 33.84
CA LEU A 386 -8.71 0.24 34.74
C LEU A 386 -10.22 0.18 34.50
N ARG A 387 -10.97 -0.04 35.58
CA ARG A 387 -12.44 0.02 35.63
C ARG A 387 -12.84 0.99 36.72
N ASP A 388 -13.59 2.03 36.37
CA ASP A 388 -14.01 3.10 37.33
C ASP A 388 -12.80 3.70 38.06
N GLY A 389 -11.68 3.87 37.37
CA GLY A 389 -10.43 4.41 37.91
C GLY A 389 -9.60 3.45 38.81
N ARG A 390 -10.08 2.24 39.02
CA ARG A 390 -9.39 1.21 39.82
C ARG A 390 -8.68 0.17 38.94
N GLU A 391 -7.42 -0.14 39.25
CA GLU A 391 -6.69 -1.17 38.58
C GLU A 391 -7.21 -2.55 38.97
N GLN A 392 -7.47 -3.38 37.97
CA GLN A 392 -7.87 -4.77 38.09
C GLN A 392 -7.02 -5.62 37.17
N SER A 393 -6.95 -6.93 37.45
CA SER A 393 -6.25 -7.88 36.61
C SER A 393 -7.12 -9.08 36.29
N ALA A 394 -6.97 -9.63 35.07
CA ALA A 394 -7.61 -10.86 34.66
C ALA A 394 -6.62 -11.76 33.92
N SER A 395 -6.88 -13.07 33.97
CA SER A 395 -6.23 -14.01 33.08
C SER A 395 -7.14 -14.25 31.88
N ILE A 396 -6.59 -14.15 30.67
CA ILE A 396 -7.36 -14.33 29.45
C ILE A 396 -6.62 -15.29 28.52
N THR A 397 -7.37 -16.17 27.87
CA THR A 397 -6.86 -17.12 26.89
C THR A 397 -7.39 -16.73 25.52
N PRO A 398 -6.55 -16.12 24.64
CA PRO A 398 -6.99 -15.77 23.29
C PRO A 398 -7.47 -17.02 22.55
N ALA A 399 -8.58 -16.90 21.84
CA ALA A 399 -9.02 -17.89 20.86
C ALA A 399 -8.28 -17.67 19.52
N GLU A 400 -8.37 -18.61 18.62
CA GLU A 400 -8.04 -18.36 17.24
C GLU A 400 -9.09 -17.42 16.63
N ARG A 401 -8.64 -16.38 15.93
CA ARG A 401 -9.56 -15.47 15.26
C ARG A 401 -10.41 -16.26 14.27
N PRO A 402 -11.75 -16.18 14.34
CA PRO A 402 -12.59 -16.81 13.34
C PRO A 402 -12.17 -16.30 11.96
N GLY A 403 -11.72 -17.20 11.09
CA GLY A 403 -11.39 -16.83 9.72
C GLY A 403 -12.58 -16.09 9.14
N ARG A 404 -12.37 -14.97 8.49
CA ARG A 404 -13.39 -14.32 7.68
C ARG A 404 -13.83 -15.40 6.69
N ARG A 405 -14.96 -16.07 6.97
CA ARG A 405 -15.59 -16.90 5.95
C ARG A 405 -15.71 -15.95 4.78
N VAL A 406 -14.97 -16.21 3.72
CA VAL A 406 -15.26 -15.61 2.44
C VAL A 406 -16.65 -16.13 2.14
N ALA A 407 -17.66 -15.39 2.62
CA ALA A 407 -18.99 -15.55 2.11
C ALA A 407 -18.78 -15.42 0.61
N ASN A 408 -19.25 -16.40 -0.12
CA ASN A 408 -19.28 -16.42 -1.58
C ASN A 408 -20.22 -15.27 -1.99
N SER A 409 -19.80 -14.03 -1.66
CA SER A 409 -20.49 -12.81 -1.98
C SER A 409 -19.99 -12.41 -3.34
N GLN A 410 -20.81 -12.63 -4.33
CA GLN A 410 -20.81 -11.92 -5.62
C GLN A 410 -20.96 -10.39 -5.47
N GLN A 411 -20.59 -9.83 -4.32
CA GLN A 411 -20.49 -8.40 -4.10
C GLN A 411 -19.02 -8.05 -3.95
N ALA A 412 -18.44 -7.60 -5.07
CA ALA A 412 -17.22 -6.80 -5.01
C ALA A 412 -17.44 -5.66 -4.00
N PRO A 413 -16.46 -5.35 -3.13
CA PRO A 413 -16.53 -4.15 -2.31
C PRO A 413 -16.72 -2.98 -3.26
N ALA A 414 -17.73 -2.14 -2.99
CA ALA A 414 -17.95 -0.91 -3.73
C ALA A 414 -16.64 -0.10 -3.73
N PRO A 415 -16.26 0.50 -4.87
CA PRO A 415 -15.07 1.34 -4.91
C PRO A 415 -15.23 2.44 -3.87
N TYR A 416 -14.22 2.62 -3.04
CA TYR A 416 -14.14 3.70 -2.06
C TYR A 416 -14.20 5.06 -2.80
N GLY A 417 -15.37 5.69 -2.73
CA GLY A 417 -15.63 6.97 -3.37
C GLY A 417 -17.09 7.35 -3.16
N ARG A 418 -17.51 7.64 -1.93
CA ARG A 418 -18.68 8.49 -1.76
C ARG A 418 -18.28 9.87 -2.24
N GLN A 419 -18.79 10.24 -3.42
CA GLN A 419 -18.82 11.63 -3.83
C GLN A 419 -19.55 12.45 -2.75
N PRO A 420 -19.03 13.60 -2.34
CA PRO A 420 -19.82 14.54 -1.54
C PRO A 420 -21.03 14.94 -2.38
N GLN A 421 -22.21 14.79 -1.83
CA GLN A 421 -23.46 15.28 -2.40
C GLN A 421 -23.31 16.78 -2.67
N PRO A 422 -23.67 17.29 -3.85
CA PRO A 422 -23.67 18.71 -4.11
C PRO A 422 -24.68 19.37 -3.15
N TYR A 423 -24.22 20.40 -2.45
CA TYR A 423 -25.05 21.25 -1.59
C TYR A 423 -26.34 21.65 -2.32
N GLY A 424 -27.47 21.39 -1.69
CA GLY A 424 -28.79 21.76 -2.18
C GLY A 424 -28.86 23.25 -2.50
N ARG A 425 -29.47 23.57 -3.63
CA ARG A 425 -29.79 24.96 -4.02
C ARG A 425 -30.60 25.63 -2.89
N PRO A 426 -30.29 26.87 -2.53
CA PRO A 426 -31.15 27.63 -1.65
C PRO A 426 -32.49 27.89 -2.32
N PRO A 427 -33.61 28.01 -1.55
CA PRO A 427 -34.92 28.35 -2.14
C PRO A 427 -34.88 29.73 -2.75
N GLN A 428 -35.40 29.82 -3.96
CA GLN A 428 -35.61 31.08 -4.68
C GLN A 428 -36.77 31.85 -4.05
N PRO A 429 -36.76 33.20 -4.10
CA PRO A 429 -37.76 34.05 -3.44
C PRO A 429 -39.16 33.91 -4.05
#